data_6a4ae674635cc8291d0b49b908bf349c
#
_entry.id   6a4ae674635cc8291d0b49b908bf349c
#
_cell.length_a   1.000
_cell.length_b   1.000
_cell.length_c   1.000
_cell.angle_alpha   90.00
_cell.angle_beta   90.00
_cell.angle_gamma   90.00
#
_symmetry.space_group_name_H-M   'P 1'
#
loop_
_entity.id
_entity.type
_entity.pdbx_description
1 polymer ?
#
loop_
_entity_poly.entity_id
_entity_poly.type
_entity_poly.pdbx_seq_one_letter_code
_entity_poly.pdbx_strand_id
1 'polypeptide(L)'
;MFQTLYSYFWWERLWLPANLTWADLEDRDGRVYAKASDLYITLPLAFLFLVVRHLFETYVATPLAGLLNVKEKVRLKATPNAVLEKFYAATTKHPKQADVEMLSKKSGCTVRQVERWFRRRRNQDRPSLLKKFREASWRFTFYLIAFIAGMAVIVDKPWFYDLREVWKGYPIQSMLPSQYWYYMIELSFYWSLLFSIASDVKRKVGALGGGWEALGHPGRRFFPGRIMHCTVFYPLDLYPAFFGYYFFNFMMVVLQSLHIFWAYLIIRMAQKFITGKVVEDERSDREETDNSEEEEEAAAAKNGPLSNGHPPVLNNNHRKTD
;
A
#
# COMPACT_ATOMS: atom_id res chain seq x y z
N MET A 1 -35.36 20.72 -9.49
CA MET A 1 -34.21 20.31 -10.35
C MET A 1 -33.48 19.07 -9.81
N PHE A 2 -32.99 19.07 -8.57
CA PHE A 2 -32.33 17.89 -7.99
C PHE A 2 -33.26 16.66 -7.86
N GLN A 3 -34.47 16.84 -7.39
CA GLN A 3 -35.46 15.73 -7.30
C GLN A 3 -35.82 15.16 -8.66
N THR A 4 -35.91 16.01 -9.67
CA THR A 4 -36.19 15.56 -11.04
C THR A 4 -35.04 14.76 -11.63
N LEU A 5 -33.79 15.22 -11.43
CA LEU A 5 -32.58 14.49 -11.80
C LEU A 5 -32.47 13.16 -11.06
N TYR A 6 -32.78 13.15 -9.77
CA TYR A 6 -32.77 11.95 -8.95
C TYR A 6 -33.79 10.91 -9.45
N SER A 7 -35.01 11.34 -9.76
CA SER A 7 -36.06 10.45 -10.29
C SER A 7 -35.72 9.90 -11.67
N TYR A 8 -35.12 10.70 -12.56
CA TYR A 8 -34.60 10.18 -13.83
C TYR A 8 -33.44 9.22 -13.68
N PHE A 9 -32.51 9.51 -12.79
CA PHE A 9 -31.38 8.61 -12.54
C PHE A 9 -31.83 7.25 -11.99
N TRP A 10 -32.77 7.25 -11.05
CA TRP A 10 -33.32 6.01 -10.45
C TRP A 10 -34.56 5.45 -11.19
N TRP A 11 -34.75 5.84 -12.43
CA TRP A 11 -35.85 5.31 -13.22
C TRP A 11 -35.65 3.81 -13.45
N GLU A 12 -36.65 3.01 -13.10
CA GLU A 12 -36.63 1.54 -13.08
C GLU A 12 -36.15 0.92 -14.39
N ARG A 13 -36.61 1.46 -15.53
CA ARG A 13 -36.22 0.97 -16.87
C ARG A 13 -34.72 1.13 -17.20
N LEU A 14 -34.01 1.99 -16.49
CA LEU A 14 -32.57 2.12 -16.67
C LEU A 14 -31.81 0.99 -15.96
N TRP A 15 -32.26 0.59 -14.77
CA TRP A 15 -31.46 -0.26 -13.88
C TRP A 15 -32.02 -1.67 -13.73
N LEU A 16 -33.31 -1.89 -14.01
CA LEU A 16 -33.99 -3.17 -13.83
C LEU A 16 -34.45 -3.74 -15.17
N PRO A 17 -34.51 -5.07 -15.29
CA PRO A 17 -35.17 -5.76 -16.42
C PRO A 17 -36.63 -5.37 -16.57
N ALA A 18 -37.20 -5.59 -17.76
CA ALA A 18 -38.59 -5.32 -18.00
C ALA A 18 -39.49 -6.08 -17.01
N ASN A 19 -40.57 -5.42 -16.59
CA ASN A 19 -41.59 -5.94 -15.64
C ASN A 19 -41.11 -6.06 -14.17
N LEU A 20 -40.00 -5.45 -13.79
CA LEU A 20 -39.54 -5.36 -12.41
C LEU A 20 -39.49 -3.91 -11.95
N THR A 21 -39.80 -3.70 -10.69
CA THR A 21 -39.83 -2.42 -9.99
C THR A 21 -38.92 -2.44 -8.77
N TRP A 22 -38.55 -1.28 -8.25
CA TRP A 22 -37.76 -1.21 -6.99
C TRP A 22 -38.52 -1.84 -5.82
N ALA A 23 -39.85 -1.87 -5.86
CA ALA A 23 -40.69 -2.51 -4.85
C ALA A 23 -40.50 -4.04 -4.77
N ASP A 24 -40.08 -4.67 -5.87
CA ASP A 24 -39.81 -6.11 -5.91
C ASP A 24 -38.49 -6.48 -5.22
N LEU A 25 -37.65 -5.49 -4.99
CA LEU A 25 -36.36 -5.60 -4.25
C LEU A 25 -36.48 -5.14 -2.79
N GLU A 26 -37.68 -4.94 -2.28
CA GLU A 26 -37.92 -4.73 -0.85
C GLU A 26 -37.99 -6.05 -0.08
N ASP A 27 -37.64 -5.99 1.21
CA ASP A 27 -37.66 -7.17 2.07
C ASP A 27 -39.07 -7.76 2.17
N ARG A 28 -39.26 -8.95 1.63
CA ARG A 28 -40.55 -9.69 1.64
C ARG A 28 -40.28 -11.19 1.76
N ASP A 29 -41.20 -11.89 2.39
CA ASP A 29 -41.25 -13.36 2.42
C ASP A 29 -39.93 -14.03 2.90
N GLY A 30 -39.24 -13.40 3.88
CA GLY A 30 -37.97 -13.91 4.40
C GLY A 30 -36.75 -13.61 3.52
N ARG A 31 -36.93 -12.89 2.41
CA ARG A 31 -35.81 -12.38 1.60
C ARG A 31 -35.32 -11.05 2.12
N VAL A 32 -34.04 -10.94 2.29
CA VAL A 32 -33.37 -9.71 2.74
C VAL A 32 -32.44 -9.21 1.65
N TYR A 33 -32.59 -7.94 1.29
CA TYR A 33 -31.79 -7.27 0.26
C TYR A 33 -30.86 -6.26 0.90
N ALA A 34 -29.68 -6.06 0.29
CA ALA A 34 -28.74 -5.05 0.72
C ALA A 34 -29.31 -3.65 0.46
N LYS A 35 -29.30 -2.79 1.48
CA LYS A 35 -29.76 -1.40 1.40
C LYS A 35 -28.57 -0.44 1.50
N ALA A 36 -28.70 0.74 0.89
CA ALA A 36 -27.69 1.79 1.03
C ALA A 36 -27.49 2.24 2.50
N SER A 37 -28.56 2.14 3.32
CA SER A 37 -28.51 2.41 4.76
C SER A 37 -27.57 1.47 5.52
N ASP A 38 -27.37 0.25 5.03
CA ASP A 38 -26.51 -0.73 5.68
C ASP A 38 -25.04 -0.29 5.68
N LEU A 39 -24.66 0.56 4.73
CA LEU A 39 -23.31 1.13 4.65
C LEU A 39 -22.95 1.98 5.88
N TYR A 40 -23.94 2.52 6.60
CA TYR A 40 -23.66 3.31 7.81
C TYR A 40 -23.00 2.50 8.92
N ILE A 41 -23.26 1.19 9.02
CA ILE A 41 -22.64 0.33 10.02
C ILE A 41 -21.12 0.18 9.78
N THR A 42 -20.67 0.40 8.57
CA THR A 42 -19.24 0.28 8.24
C THR A 42 -18.38 1.37 8.89
N LEU A 43 -18.96 2.53 9.19
CA LEU A 43 -18.22 3.64 9.81
C LEU A 43 -17.82 3.33 11.27
N PRO A 44 -18.74 2.96 12.20
CA PRO A 44 -18.35 2.57 13.54
C PRO A 44 -17.43 1.34 13.55
N LEU A 45 -17.64 0.38 12.65
CA LEU A 45 -16.75 -0.76 12.50
C LEU A 45 -15.36 -0.35 12.03
N ALA A 46 -15.24 0.65 11.15
CA ALA A 46 -13.94 1.19 10.75
C ALA A 46 -13.16 1.78 11.93
N PHE A 47 -13.82 2.51 12.83
CA PHE A 47 -13.19 2.99 14.06
C PHE A 47 -12.76 1.83 14.96
N LEU A 48 -13.59 0.79 15.09
CA LEU A 48 -13.20 -0.42 15.80
C LEU A 48 -11.94 -1.05 15.18
N PHE A 49 -11.84 -1.11 13.85
CA PHE A 49 -10.64 -1.60 13.16
C PHE A 49 -9.40 -0.76 13.47
N LEU A 50 -9.50 0.55 13.64
CA LEU A 50 -8.37 1.38 14.07
C LEU A 50 -7.86 0.98 15.47
N VAL A 51 -8.78 0.70 16.39
CA VAL A 51 -8.43 0.22 17.74
C VAL A 51 -7.77 -1.16 17.66
N VAL A 52 -8.40 -2.11 16.95
CA VAL A 52 -7.87 -3.48 16.78
C VAL A 52 -6.50 -3.44 16.11
N ARG A 53 -6.31 -2.59 15.09
CA ARG A 53 -5.02 -2.35 14.46
C ARG A 53 -3.98 -1.90 15.47
N HIS A 54 -4.29 -0.90 16.29
CA HIS A 54 -3.36 -0.39 17.29
C HIS A 54 -2.94 -1.48 18.29
N LEU A 55 -3.89 -2.27 18.77
CA LEU A 55 -3.62 -3.40 19.66
C LEU A 55 -2.75 -4.45 18.97
N PHE A 56 -3.07 -4.84 17.74
CA PHE A 56 -2.29 -5.79 16.96
C PHE A 56 -0.86 -5.28 16.72
N GLU A 57 -0.70 -4.04 16.29
CA GLU A 57 0.62 -3.44 16.05
C GLU A 57 1.48 -3.42 17.31
N THR A 58 0.88 -3.19 18.48
CA THR A 58 1.59 -3.10 19.75
C THR A 58 1.91 -4.47 20.33
N TYR A 59 0.93 -5.35 20.42
CA TYR A 59 1.06 -6.61 21.18
C TYR A 59 1.45 -7.82 20.33
N VAL A 60 1.27 -7.74 19.01
CA VAL A 60 1.58 -8.86 18.10
C VAL A 60 2.73 -8.50 17.16
N ALA A 61 2.60 -7.43 16.38
CA ALA A 61 3.57 -7.11 15.34
C ALA A 61 4.92 -6.63 15.92
N THR A 62 4.92 -5.91 17.04
CA THR A 62 6.16 -5.45 17.69
C THR A 62 6.98 -6.60 18.28
N PRO A 63 6.44 -7.53 19.08
CA PRO A 63 7.16 -8.72 19.51
C PRO A 63 7.64 -9.60 18.35
N LEU A 64 6.79 -9.79 17.33
CA LEU A 64 7.15 -10.55 16.13
C LEU A 64 8.33 -9.94 15.39
N ALA A 65 8.39 -8.61 15.29
CA ALA A 65 9.54 -7.90 14.72
C ALA A 65 10.83 -8.18 15.50
N GLY A 66 10.73 -8.27 16.84
CA GLY A 66 11.85 -8.66 17.71
C GLY A 66 12.34 -10.07 17.44
N LEU A 67 11.42 -11.03 17.33
CA LEU A 67 11.74 -12.44 17.00
C LEU A 67 12.40 -12.59 15.61
N LEU A 68 11.94 -11.82 14.62
CA LEU A 68 12.47 -11.81 13.26
C LEU A 68 13.75 -10.95 13.10
N ASN A 69 14.33 -10.45 14.21
CA ASN A 69 15.51 -9.59 14.18
C ASN A 69 15.37 -8.38 13.23
N VAL A 70 14.20 -7.77 13.17
CA VAL A 70 13.99 -6.53 12.42
C VAL A 70 14.69 -5.40 13.17
N LYS A 71 16.02 -5.28 12.96
CA LYS A 71 16.84 -4.25 13.60
C LYS A 71 16.60 -2.91 12.92
N GLU A 72 16.36 -1.91 13.74
CA GLU A 72 16.33 -0.54 13.25
C GLU A 72 17.76 -0.06 12.99
N LYS A 73 18.04 0.44 11.78
CA LYS A 73 19.33 1.06 11.49
C LYS A 73 19.47 2.32 12.35
N VAL A 74 20.59 2.44 13.05
CA VAL A 74 20.91 3.66 13.80
C VAL A 74 21.08 4.80 12.81
N ARG A 75 20.26 5.83 12.95
CA ARG A 75 20.31 7.01 12.08
C ARG A 75 21.08 8.12 12.77
N LEU A 76 22.11 8.62 12.10
CA LEU A 76 22.84 9.78 12.59
C LEU A 76 21.94 11.02 12.62
N LYS A 77 21.94 11.72 13.73
CA LYS A 77 21.16 12.95 13.89
C LYS A 77 21.86 14.09 13.15
N ALA A 78 21.09 14.94 12.49
CA ALA A 78 21.59 16.20 11.96
C ALA A 78 22.00 17.12 13.13
N THR A 79 23.12 17.82 12.97
CA THR A 79 23.57 18.80 13.98
C THR A 79 22.53 19.92 14.10
N PRO A 80 22.16 20.38 15.31
CA PRO A 80 21.19 21.44 15.48
C PRO A 80 21.65 22.73 14.77
N ASN A 81 20.84 23.24 13.82
CA ASN A 81 21.11 24.50 13.13
C ASN A 81 19.79 25.18 12.80
N ALA A 82 19.50 26.28 13.49
CA ALA A 82 18.23 26.98 13.39
C ALA A 82 17.94 27.55 11.97
N VAL A 83 18.97 27.95 11.25
CA VAL A 83 18.83 28.50 9.89
C VAL A 83 18.43 27.41 8.91
N LEU A 84 19.11 26.25 8.98
CA LEU A 84 18.83 25.10 8.11
C LEU A 84 17.47 24.49 8.43
N GLU A 85 17.11 24.38 9.72
CA GLU A 85 15.80 23.83 10.15
C GLU A 85 14.64 24.72 9.68
N LYS A 86 14.78 26.04 9.80
CA LYS A 86 13.77 26.99 9.30
C LYS A 86 13.56 26.87 7.80
N PHE A 87 14.64 26.74 7.03
CA PHE A 87 14.54 26.57 5.59
C PHE A 87 13.91 25.20 5.23
N TYR A 88 14.29 24.14 5.92
CA TYR A 88 13.76 22.80 5.74
C TYR A 88 12.25 22.72 5.98
N ALA A 89 11.76 23.42 7.01
CA ALA A 89 10.35 23.43 7.36
C ALA A 89 9.51 24.34 6.45
N ALA A 90 10.05 25.51 6.06
CA ALA A 90 9.29 26.55 5.37
C ALA A 90 9.34 26.45 3.84
N THR A 91 10.45 25.96 3.25
CA THR A 91 10.66 26.05 1.81
C THR A 91 10.69 24.69 1.13
N THR A 92 11.73 23.91 1.34
CA THR A 92 11.88 22.59 0.68
C THR A 92 12.80 21.65 1.45
N LYS A 93 12.49 20.37 1.38
CA LYS A 93 13.36 19.30 1.90
C LYS A 93 14.51 18.93 0.94
N HIS A 94 14.43 19.38 -0.32
CA HIS A 94 15.42 19.13 -1.36
C HIS A 94 15.90 20.46 -1.97
N PRO A 95 16.87 21.16 -1.32
CA PRO A 95 17.38 22.42 -1.83
C PRO A 95 18.13 22.20 -3.15
N LYS A 96 18.03 23.18 -4.04
CA LYS A 96 18.85 23.24 -5.26
C LYS A 96 20.24 23.75 -4.91
N GLN A 97 21.21 23.60 -5.84
CA GLN A 97 22.59 24.05 -5.63
C GLN A 97 22.71 25.52 -5.19
N ALA A 98 21.95 26.41 -5.83
CA ALA A 98 21.92 27.83 -5.48
C ALA A 98 21.43 28.06 -4.02
N ASP A 99 20.44 27.27 -3.58
CA ASP A 99 19.93 27.36 -2.19
C ASP A 99 20.99 26.87 -1.20
N VAL A 100 21.72 25.81 -1.55
CA VAL A 100 22.78 25.25 -0.71
C VAL A 100 23.92 26.27 -0.52
N GLU A 101 24.32 26.96 -1.58
CA GLU A 101 25.34 28.01 -1.53
C GLU A 101 24.89 29.21 -0.68
N MET A 102 23.63 29.64 -0.86
CA MET A 102 23.04 30.69 -0.04
C MET A 102 23.00 30.30 1.45
N LEU A 103 22.56 29.05 1.73
CA LEU A 103 22.49 28.54 3.09
C LEU A 103 23.87 28.35 3.72
N SER A 104 24.88 27.98 2.94
CA SER A 104 26.28 27.91 3.37
C SER A 104 26.75 29.25 3.92
N LYS A 105 26.51 30.34 3.17
CA LYS A 105 26.85 31.69 3.60
C LYS A 105 26.10 32.15 4.86
N LYS A 106 24.80 31.79 4.95
CA LYS A 106 23.94 32.21 6.09
C LYS A 106 24.18 31.41 7.38
N SER A 107 24.52 30.12 7.25
CA SER A 107 24.70 29.23 8.40
C SER A 107 26.17 29.13 8.90
N GLY A 108 27.13 29.68 8.15
CA GLY A 108 28.54 29.55 8.43
C GLY A 108 29.11 28.14 8.20
N CYS A 109 28.32 27.26 7.55
CA CYS A 109 28.70 25.90 7.24
C CYS A 109 29.26 25.81 5.81
N THR A 110 30.13 24.84 5.54
CA THR A 110 30.55 24.56 4.16
C THR A 110 29.40 23.96 3.36
N VAL A 111 29.45 24.07 2.03
CA VAL A 111 28.43 23.51 1.10
C VAL A 111 28.21 22.02 1.40
N ARG A 112 29.29 21.23 1.56
CA ARG A 112 29.22 19.80 1.90
C ARG A 112 28.53 19.55 3.25
N GLN A 113 28.78 20.40 4.26
CA GLN A 113 28.12 20.28 5.57
C GLN A 113 26.62 20.57 5.48
N VAL A 114 26.20 21.54 4.65
CA VAL A 114 24.78 21.83 4.41
C VAL A 114 24.10 20.65 3.69
N GLU A 115 24.69 20.13 2.62
CA GLU A 115 24.16 18.96 1.91
C GLU A 115 24.03 17.74 2.83
N ARG A 116 25.07 17.45 3.61
CA ARG A 116 25.09 16.37 4.61
C ARG A 116 24.01 16.59 5.67
N TRP A 117 23.83 17.81 6.14
CA TRP A 117 22.80 18.15 7.11
C TRP A 117 21.39 17.84 6.55
N PHE A 118 21.08 18.29 5.32
CA PHE A 118 19.79 18.01 4.67
C PHE A 118 19.57 16.51 4.45
N ARG A 119 20.62 15.77 4.10
CA ARG A 119 20.58 14.31 3.95
C ARG A 119 20.21 13.64 5.28
N ARG A 120 20.95 13.93 6.34
CA ARG A 120 20.70 13.41 7.69
C ARG A 120 19.31 13.80 8.20
N ARG A 121 18.89 15.02 7.98
CA ARG A 121 17.58 15.52 8.41
C ARG A 121 16.43 14.81 7.68
N ARG A 122 16.54 14.58 6.38
CA ARG A 122 15.58 13.77 5.62
C ARG A 122 15.54 12.32 6.11
N ASN A 123 16.67 11.75 6.45
CA ASN A 123 16.75 10.37 6.99
C ASN A 123 16.05 10.25 8.35
N GLN A 124 16.10 11.29 9.19
CA GLN A 124 15.35 11.33 10.45
C GLN A 124 13.82 11.34 10.23
N ASP A 125 13.35 12.05 9.19
CA ASP A 125 11.92 12.12 8.86
C ASP A 125 11.37 10.83 8.22
N ARG A 126 12.22 9.91 7.78
CA ARG A 126 11.78 8.65 7.18
C ARG A 126 11.17 7.74 8.24
N PRO A 127 10.07 7.05 7.91
CA PRO A 127 9.49 6.09 8.83
C PRO A 127 10.46 4.96 9.13
N SER A 128 10.47 4.50 10.38
CA SER A 128 11.31 3.42 10.85
C SER A 128 10.98 2.09 10.14
N LEU A 129 11.95 1.18 10.08
CA LEU A 129 11.75 -0.16 9.54
C LEU A 129 10.69 -0.90 10.36
N LEU A 130 10.71 -0.73 11.67
CA LEU A 130 9.71 -1.29 12.59
C LEU A 130 8.30 -0.78 12.25
N LYS A 131 8.12 0.53 11.98
CA LYS A 131 6.82 1.07 11.56
C LYS A 131 6.35 0.44 10.25
N LYS A 132 7.23 0.34 9.25
CA LYS A 132 6.91 -0.31 7.97
C LYS A 132 6.51 -1.78 8.15
N PHE A 133 7.21 -2.51 9.03
CA PHE A 133 6.93 -3.91 9.32
C PHE A 133 5.56 -4.06 10.01
N ARG A 134 5.26 -3.26 11.03
CA ARG A 134 3.98 -3.29 11.76
C ARG A 134 2.79 -3.07 10.83
N GLU A 135 2.84 -2.03 9.99
CA GLU A 135 1.81 -1.74 9.00
C GLU A 135 1.65 -2.87 7.95
N ALA A 136 2.77 -3.46 7.51
CA ALA A 136 2.74 -4.57 6.56
C ALA A 136 2.15 -5.83 7.18
N SER A 137 2.53 -6.16 8.42
CA SER A 137 2.03 -7.32 9.15
C SER A 137 0.52 -7.21 9.42
N TRP A 138 0.02 -6.02 9.77
CA TRP A 138 -1.41 -5.78 9.95
C TRP A 138 -2.19 -6.08 8.68
N ARG A 139 -1.78 -5.50 7.55
CA ARG A 139 -2.43 -5.71 6.25
C ARG A 139 -2.38 -7.17 5.82
N PHE A 140 -1.21 -7.79 5.93
CA PHE A 140 -1.03 -9.20 5.59
C PHE A 140 -1.96 -10.10 6.41
N THR A 141 -2.01 -9.90 7.73
CA THR A 141 -2.85 -10.71 8.62
C THR A 141 -4.32 -10.54 8.29
N PHE A 142 -4.78 -9.30 8.07
CA PHE A 142 -6.16 -9.07 7.67
C PHE A 142 -6.50 -9.77 6.34
N TYR A 143 -5.69 -9.58 5.30
CA TYR A 143 -5.95 -10.21 4.00
C TYR A 143 -5.90 -11.73 4.05
N LEU A 144 -5.03 -12.30 4.86
CA LEU A 144 -4.98 -13.75 5.07
C LEU A 144 -6.26 -14.26 5.71
N ILE A 145 -6.73 -13.61 6.78
CA ILE A 145 -7.97 -13.97 7.46
C ILE A 145 -9.17 -13.76 6.53
N ALA A 146 -9.24 -12.63 5.82
CA ALA A 146 -10.30 -12.34 4.86
C ALA A 146 -10.34 -13.36 3.73
N PHE A 147 -9.18 -13.81 3.22
CA PHE A 147 -9.11 -14.86 2.21
C PHE A 147 -9.67 -16.19 2.73
N ILE A 148 -9.26 -16.63 3.91
CA ILE A 148 -9.73 -17.88 4.52
C ILE A 148 -11.25 -17.79 4.79
N ALA A 149 -11.71 -16.69 5.36
CA ALA A 149 -13.13 -16.47 5.64
C ALA A 149 -13.95 -16.40 4.35
N GLY A 150 -13.46 -15.69 3.32
CA GLY A 150 -14.08 -15.62 2.00
C GLY A 150 -14.22 -17.01 1.38
N MET A 151 -13.15 -17.81 1.39
CA MET A 151 -13.19 -19.19 0.90
C MET A 151 -14.21 -20.05 1.66
N ALA A 152 -14.27 -19.90 2.99
CA ALA A 152 -15.24 -20.63 3.81
C ALA A 152 -16.69 -20.27 3.51
N VAL A 153 -16.93 -19.00 3.10
CA VAL A 153 -18.29 -18.53 2.74
C VAL A 153 -18.74 -19.04 1.37
N ILE A 154 -17.80 -19.27 0.43
CA ILE A 154 -18.14 -19.53 -0.98
C ILE A 154 -17.91 -20.97 -1.43
N VAL A 155 -17.04 -21.74 -0.74
CA VAL A 155 -16.58 -23.05 -1.21
C VAL A 155 -17.70 -24.08 -1.39
N ASP A 156 -18.74 -24.00 -0.57
CA ASP A 156 -19.90 -24.91 -0.60
C ASP A 156 -21.07 -24.38 -1.45
N LYS A 157 -20.86 -23.26 -2.16
CA LYS A 157 -21.92 -22.68 -3.00
C LYS A 157 -21.84 -23.21 -4.43
N PRO A 158 -22.99 -23.61 -5.04
CA PRO A 158 -23.03 -24.14 -6.40
C PRO A 158 -22.48 -23.16 -7.44
N TRP A 159 -22.75 -21.89 -7.29
CA TRP A 159 -22.29 -20.84 -8.19
C TRP A 159 -20.77 -20.62 -8.20
N PHE A 160 -20.05 -21.12 -7.20
CA PHE A 160 -18.58 -21.09 -7.20
C PHE A 160 -17.99 -22.02 -8.26
N TYR A 161 -18.68 -23.15 -8.53
CA TYR A 161 -18.27 -24.15 -9.52
C TYR A 161 -18.94 -23.94 -10.88
N ASP A 162 -20.22 -23.55 -10.88
CA ASP A 162 -20.98 -23.24 -12.11
C ASP A 162 -21.46 -21.79 -12.09
N LEU A 163 -20.87 -20.98 -12.97
CA LEU A 163 -21.19 -19.55 -13.10
C LEU A 163 -22.61 -19.28 -13.59
N ARG A 164 -23.32 -20.26 -14.16
CA ARG A 164 -24.72 -20.11 -14.54
C ARG A 164 -25.62 -20.00 -13.32
N GLU A 165 -25.24 -20.64 -12.23
CA GLU A 165 -26.00 -20.59 -10.98
C GLU A 165 -26.01 -19.18 -10.36
N VAL A 166 -25.03 -18.32 -10.69
CA VAL A 166 -25.00 -16.90 -10.25
C VAL A 166 -26.23 -16.14 -10.76
N TRP A 167 -26.74 -16.50 -11.94
CA TRP A 167 -27.86 -15.80 -12.59
C TRP A 167 -29.22 -16.41 -12.28
N LYS A 168 -29.26 -17.56 -11.60
CA LYS A 168 -30.49 -18.15 -11.16
C LYS A 168 -31.24 -17.25 -10.19
N GLY A 169 -32.45 -16.87 -10.57
CA GLY A 169 -33.29 -15.97 -9.76
C GLY A 169 -32.91 -14.49 -9.84
N TYR A 170 -31.96 -14.11 -10.67
CA TYR A 170 -31.65 -12.70 -10.91
C TYR A 170 -32.86 -11.95 -11.48
N PRO A 171 -33.15 -10.71 -11.05
CA PRO A 171 -32.47 -9.92 -10.03
C PRO A 171 -33.05 -10.12 -8.61
N ILE A 172 -34.02 -10.98 -8.42
CA ILE A 172 -34.69 -11.20 -7.14
C ILE A 172 -33.91 -12.25 -6.33
N GLN A 173 -32.64 -11.93 -6.01
CA GLN A 173 -31.81 -12.78 -5.20
C GLN A 173 -31.57 -12.16 -3.83
N SER A 174 -31.84 -12.90 -2.76
CA SER A 174 -31.55 -12.48 -1.41
C SER A 174 -30.06 -12.67 -1.08
N MET A 175 -29.50 -11.75 -0.32
CA MET A 175 -28.14 -11.86 0.18
C MET A 175 -28.07 -12.78 1.40
N LEU A 176 -27.15 -13.73 1.41
CA LEU A 176 -26.91 -14.56 2.57
C LEU A 176 -26.27 -13.74 3.70
N PRO A 177 -26.66 -13.96 4.98
CA PRO A 177 -26.10 -13.22 6.12
C PRO A 177 -24.57 -13.33 6.21
N SER A 178 -23.99 -14.47 5.85
CA SER A 178 -22.53 -14.67 5.83
C SER A 178 -21.85 -13.79 4.78
N GLN A 179 -22.43 -13.63 3.60
CA GLN A 179 -21.92 -12.75 2.55
C GLN A 179 -22.09 -11.29 2.95
N TYR A 180 -23.23 -10.91 3.52
CA TYR A 180 -23.49 -9.57 4.01
C TYR A 180 -22.41 -9.12 5.01
N TRP A 181 -22.18 -9.90 6.06
CA TRP A 181 -21.17 -9.55 7.07
C TRP A 181 -19.76 -9.58 6.51
N TYR A 182 -19.45 -10.49 5.60
CA TYR A 182 -18.15 -10.51 4.93
C TYR A 182 -17.87 -9.18 4.22
N TYR A 183 -18.81 -8.69 3.40
CA TYR A 183 -18.65 -7.42 2.69
C TYR A 183 -18.63 -6.21 3.62
N MET A 184 -19.45 -6.19 4.69
CA MET A 184 -19.46 -5.10 5.64
C MET A 184 -18.13 -5.00 6.42
N ILE A 185 -17.56 -6.12 6.82
CA ILE A 185 -16.25 -6.20 7.49
C ILE A 185 -15.14 -5.75 6.54
N GLU A 186 -15.13 -6.25 5.31
CA GLU A 186 -14.12 -5.87 4.32
C GLU A 186 -14.18 -4.38 4.00
N LEU A 187 -15.36 -3.83 3.74
CA LEU A 187 -15.54 -2.41 3.50
C LEU A 187 -15.12 -1.56 4.69
N SER A 188 -15.43 -1.98 5.92
CA SER A 188 -15.01 -1.31 7.15
C SER A 188 -13.49 -1.25 7.29
N PHE A 189 -12.81 -2.33 6.90
CA PHE A 189 -11.35 -2.33 6.85
C PHE A 189 -10.81 -1.31 5.86
N TYR A 190 -11.38 -1.21 4.63
CA TYR A 190 -10.95 -0.18 3.67
C TYR A 190 -11.20 1.23 4.17
N TRP A 191 -12.32 1.50 4.85
CA TRP A 191 -12.55 2.78 5.52
C TRP A 191 -11.49 3.07 6.58
N SER A 192 -11.11 2.08 7.39
CA SER A 192 -10.04 2.23 8.39
C SER A 192 -8.69 2.56 7.75
N LEU A 193 -8.38 1.97 6.59
CA LEU A 193 -7.18 2.33 5.82
C LEU A 193 -7.25 3.76 5.30
N LEU A 194 -8.41 4.21 4.82
CA LEU A 194 -8.61 5.58 4.35
C LEU A 194 -8.39 6.59 5.49
N PHE A 195 -8.95 6.34 6.68
CA PHE A 195 -8.72 7.19 7.85
C PHE A 195 -7.25 7.20 8.30
N SER A 196 -6.55 6.10 8.10
CA SER A 196 -5.13 5.99 8.44
C SER A 196 -4.17 6.61 7.42
N ILE A 197 -4.66 7.08 6.27
CA ILE A 197 -3.79 7.51 5.15
C ILE A 197 -2.86 8.67 5.52
N ALA A 198 -3.25 9.49 6.47
CA ALA A 198 -2.45 10.61 6.98
C ALA A 198 -1.27 10.15 7.85
N SER A 199 -1.44 9.04 8.59
CA SER A 199 -0.46 8.49 9.53
C SER A 199 0.37 7.34 8.95
N ASP A 200 -0.13 6.69 7.92
CA ASP A 200 0.53 5.56 7.27
C ASP A 200 1.73 6.00 6.42
N VAL A 201 2.65 5.07 6.27
CA VAL A 201 3.79 5.26 5.37
C VAL A 201 3.31 5.38 3.93
N LYS A 202 3.53 6.52 3.31
CA LYS A 202 3.24 6.74 1.88
C LYS A 202 4.07 5.77 1.04
N ARG A 203 3.41 4.82 0.40
CA ARG A 203 4.03 3.89 -0.56
C ARG A 203 3.66 4.32 -1.96
N LYS A 204 4.57 4.16 -2.93
CA LYS A 204 4.20 4.30 -4.35
C LYS A 204 3.09 3.29 -4.64
N VAL A 205 2.03 3.72 -5.30
CA VAL A 205 0.76 2.99 -5.53
C VAL A 205 0.93 1.57 -6.12
N GLY A 206 2.10 1.24 -6.65
CA GLY A 206 2.41 -0.09 -7.18
C GLY A 206 2.38 -1.26 -6.20
N ALA A 207 2.36 -1.02 -4.89
CA ALA A 207 2.43 -2.10 -3.90
C ALA A 207 1.05 -2.52 -3.33
N LEU A 208 0.01 -1.73 -3.55
CA LEU A 208 -1.33 -2.00 -2.98
C LEU A 208 -2.18 -2.97 -3.82
N GLY A 209 -1.88 -3.12 -5.12
CA GLY A 209 -2.61 -4.03 -6.02
C GLY A 209 -2.07 -5.47 -6.07
N GLY A 210 -0.91 -5.74 -5.48
CA GLY A 210 -0.19 -7.01 -5.71
C GLY A 210 -0.54 -8.18 -4.78
N GLY A 211 -1.30 -7.96 -3.73
CA GLY A 211 -1.55 -9.00 -2.71
C GLY A 211 -2.42 -10.18 -3.20
N TRP A 212 -3.38 -9.91 -4.06
CA TRP A 212 -4.31 -10.93 -4.58
C TRP A 212 -3.77 -11.69 -5.79
N GLU A 213 -2.82 -11.09 -6.51
CA GLU A 213 -2.28 -11.67 -7.74
C GLU A 213 -1.05 -12.55 -7.52
N ALA A 214 -0.40 -12.47 -6.37
CA ALA A 214 0.81 -13.24 -6.07
C ALA A 214 0.54 -14.72 -5.74
N LEU A 215 -0.70 -15.09 -5.38
CA LEU A 215 -1.10 -16.49 -5.24
C LEU A 215 -1.52 -17.04 -6.61
N GLY A 216 -0.49 -17.34 -7.41
CA GLY A 216 -0.62 -17.90 -8.75
C GLY A 216 -1.29 -19.24 -8.79
N HIS A 217 -2.54 -19.30 -9.23
CA HIS A 217 -3.18 -20.51 -9.68
C HIS A 217 -3.06 -20.66 -11.21
N PRO A 218 -2.80 -21.86 -11.73
CA PRO A 218 -2.73 -22.13 -13.17
C PRO A 218 -4.04 -21.85 -13.94
N GLY A 219 -5.14 -21.54 -13.24
CA GLY A 219 -6.42 -21.10 -13.81
C GLY A 219 -6.50 -19.64 -14.29
N ARG A 220 -5.44 -18.85 -14.14
CA ARG A 220 -5.44 -17.38 -14.31
C ARG A 220 -5.80 -16.89 -15.73
N ARG A 221 -5.58 -17.68 -16.77
CA ARG A 221 -5.98 -17.30 -18.14
C ARG A 221 -7.48 -17.50 -18.43
N PHE A 222 -8.15 -18.33 -17.63
CA PHE A 222 -9.57 -18.65 -17.82
C PHE A 222 -10.51 -17.75 -17.02
N PHE A 223 -10.09 -17.25 -15.85
CA PHE A 223 -10.98 -16.59 -14.91
C PHE A 223 -11.56 -15.25 -15.43
N PRO A 224 -10.77 -14.30 -15.92
CA PRO A 224 -11.30 -13.04 -16.44
C PRO A 224 -12.20 -13.24 -17.67
N GLY A 225 -11.78 -14.09 -18.61
CA GLY A 225 -12.55 -14.41 -19.80
C GLY A 225 -13.88 -15.12 -19.49
N ARG A 226 -13.88 -16.03 -18.51
CA ARG A 226 -15.10 -16.73 -18.08
C ARG A 226 -16.07 -15.80 -17.36
N ILE A 227 -15.60 -14.88 -16.52
CA ILE A 227 -16.45 -13.90 -15.86
C ILE A 227 -17.07 -12.96 -16.91
N MET A 228 -16.26 -12.42 -17.82
CA MET A 228 -16.77 -11.57 -18.91
C MET A 228 -17.81 -12.30 -19.76
N HIS A 229 -17.53 -13.55 -20.13
CA HIS A 229 -18.50 -14.38 -20.85
C HIS A 229 -19.78 -14.59 -20.04
N CYS A 230 -19.66 -14.88 -18.76
CA CYS A 230 -20.79 -15.06 -17.85
C CYS A 230 -21.66 -13.79 -17.76
N THR A 231 -21.06 -12.61 -17.63
CA THR A 231 -21.79 -11.34 -17.48
C THR A 231 -22.37 -10.81 -18.79
N VAL A 232 -21.82 -11.22 -19.93
CA VAL A 232 -22.31 -10.80 -21.26
C VAL A 232 -23.41 -11.72 -21.77
N PHE A 233 -23.24 -13.03 -21.70
CA PHE A 233 -24.13 -13.97 -22.39
C PHE A 233 -25.27 -14.48 -21.51
N TYR A 234 -25.02 -14.90 -20.27
CA TYR A 234 -26.06 -15.54 -19.45
C TYR A 234 -27.19 -14.62 -19.04
N PRO A 235 -27.03 -13.31 -18.75
CA PRO A 235 -28.19 -12.45 -18.49
C PRO A 235 -29.10 -12.29 -19.69
N LEU A 236 -28.57 -12.33 -20.92
CA LEU A 236 -29.35 -12.19 -22.15
C LEU A 236 -30.26 -13.40 -22.43
N ASP A 237 -29.91 -14.55 -21.88
CA ASP A 237 -30.79 -15.74 -21.94
C ASP A 237 -32.01 -15.57 -21.02
N LEU A 238 -31.94 -14.70 -20.02
CA LEU A 238 -33.00 -14.49 -19.03
C LEU A 238 -33.84 -13.24 -19.30
N TYR A 239 -33.18 -12.15 -19.74
CA TYR A 239 -33.80 -10.83 -19.89
C TYR A 239 -33.28 -10.11 -21.14
N PRO A 240 -34.13 -9.33 -21.84
CA PRO A 240 -33.63 -8.43 -22.88
C PRO A 240 -32.67 -7.39 -22.30
N ALA A 241 -31.70 -6.99 -23.08
CA ALA A 241 -30.70 -6.01 -22.66
C ALA A 241 -31.34 -4.67 -22.26
N PHE A 242 -30.93 -4.13 -21.13
CA PHE A 242 -31.35 -2.83 -20.60
C PHE A 242 -30.13 -1.99 -20.29
N PHE A 243 -30.30 -0.69 -19.98
CA PHE A 243 -29.18 0.22 -19.77
C PHE A 243 -28.21 -0.27 -18.67
N GLY A 244 -28.73 -0.71 -17.50
CA GLY A 244 -27.93 -1.22 -16.39
C GLY A 244 -27.04 -2.40 -16.79
N TYR A 245 -27.52 -3.28 -17.67
CA TYR A 245 -26.71 -4.37 -18.24
C TYR A 245 -25.50 -3.83 -19.02
N TYR A 246 -25.70 -2.84 -19.91
CA TYR A 246 -24.58 -2.26 -20.65
C TYR A 246 -23.61 -1.50 -19.75
N PHE A 247 -24.14 -0.74 -18.80
CA PHE A 247 -23.34 0.00 -17.83
C PHE A 247 -22.48 -0.95 -16.98
N PHE A 248 -23.06 -2.03 -16.46
CA PHE A 248 -22.35 -3.02 -15.67
C PHE A 248 -21.22 -3.69 -16.47
N ASN A 249 -21.52 -4.15 -17.69
CA ASN A 249 -20.51 -4.76 -18.56
C ASN A 249 -19.40 -3.77 -18.95
N PHE A 250 -19.72 -2.50 -19.18
CA PHE A 250 -18.71 -1.47 -19.41
C PHE A 250 -17.78 -1.32 -18.19
N MET A 251 -18.32 -1.23 -16.98
CA MET A 251 -17.54 -1.15 -15.75
C MET A 251 -16.66 -2.40 -15.56
N MET A 252 -17.14 -3.58 -15.92
CA MET A 252 -16.37 -4.82 -15.89
C MET A 252 -15.21 -4.79 -16.88
N VAL A 253 -15.39 -4.24 -18.08
CA VAL A 253 -14.31 -4.05 -19.06
C VAL A 253 -13.25 -3.10 -18.53
N VAL A 254 -13.66 -1.98 -17.93
CA VAL A 254 -12.72 -1.03 -17.29
C VAL A 254 -11.93 -1.71 -16.18
N LEU A 255 -12.61 -2.45 -15.29
CA LEU A 255 -11.96 -3.18 -14.21
C LEU A 255 -10.96 -4.22 -14.75
N GLN A 256 -11.34 -4.95 -15.78
CA GLN A 256 -10.47 -5.94 -16.42
C GLN A 256 -9.25 -5.29 -17.08
N SER A 257 -9.41 -4.12 -17.70
CA SER A 257 -8.31 -3.36 -18.28
C SER A 257 -7.31 -2.91 -17.20
N LEU A 258 -7.81 -2.49 -16.04
CA LEU A 258 -6.97 -2.18 -14.89
C LEU A 258 -6.21 -3.41 -14.38
N HIS A 259 -6.84 -4.58 -14.30
CA HIS A 259 -6.18 -5.82 -13.91
C HIS A 259 -5.05 -6.21 -14.88
N ILE A 260 -5.28 -6.08 -16.19
CA ILE A 260 -4.26 -6.32 -17.22
C ILE A 260 -3.10 -5.34 -17.08
N PHE A 261 -3.40 -4.06 -16.87
CA PHE A 261 -2.39 -3.03 -16.64
C PHE A 261 -1.51 -3.34 -15.42
N TRP A 262 -2.13 -3.71 -14.28
CA TRP A 262 -1.41 -4.09 -13.07
C TRP A 262 -0.59 -5.37 -13.25
N ALA A 263 -1.15 -6.39 -13.92
CA ALA A 263 -0.43 -7.63 -14.25
C ALA A 263 0.82 -7.34 -15.11
N TYR A 264 0.69 -6.44 -16.09
CA TYR A 264 1.83 -5.99 -16.91
C TYR A 264 2.93 -5.35 -16.05
N LEU A 265 2.57 -4.45 -15.13
CA LEU A 265 3.54 -3.81 -14.24
C LEU A 265 4.27 -4.82 -13.34
N ILE A 266 3.55 -5.82 -12.82
CA ILE A 266 4.12 -6.89 -11.99
C ILE A 266 5.09 -7.74 -12.81
N ILE A 267 4.71 -8.15 -14.02
CA ILE A 267 5.58 -8.93 -14.91
C ILE A 267 6.84 -8.14 -15.25
N ARG A 268 6.70 -6.85 -15.58
CA ARG A 268 7.84 -5.97 -15.85
C ARG A 268 8.78 -5.85 -14.64
N MET A 269 8.24 -5.79 -13.44
CA MET A 269 9.02 -5.77 -12.19
C MET A 269 9.73 -7.11 -11.97
N ALA A 270 9.03 -8.23 -12.14
CA ALA A 270 9.60 -9.57 -12.03
C ALA A 270 10.72 -9.82 -13.05
N GLN A 271 10.56 -9.35 -14.28
CA GLN A 271 11.61 -9.43 -15.31
C GLN A 271 12.88 -8.68 -14.89
N LYS A 272 12.75 -7.49 -14.27
CA LYS A 272 13.90 -6.74 -13.75
C LYS A 272 14.62 -7.52 -12.64
N PHE A 273 13.89 -8.20 -11.77
CA PHE A 273 14.47 -9.07 -10.75
C PHE A 273 15.24 -10.25 -11.35
N ILE A 274 14.64 -10.95 -12.32
CA ILE A 274 15.25 -12.12 -12.96
C ILE A 274 16.47 -11.75 -13.79
N THR A 275 16.46 -10.60 -14.47
CA THR A 275 17.59 -10.14 -15.31
C THR A 275 18.75 -9.55 -14.51
N GLY A 276 18.71 -9.62 -13.18
CA GLY A 276 19.80 -9.14 -12.30
C GLY A 276 20.03 -7.62 -12.37
N LYS A 277 19.22 -6.88 -13.15
CA LYS A 277 19.14 -5.44 -12.99
C LYS A 277 18.42 -5.21 -11.67
N VAL A 278 19.20 -5.12 -10.60
CA VAL A 278 18.71 -4.67 -9.30
C VAL A 278 17.75 -3.52 -9.57
N VAL A 279 16.51 -3.67 -9.14
CA VAL A 279 15.61 -2.52 -9.08
C VAL A 279 16.25 -1.63 -8.05
N GLU A 280 17.15 -0.78 -8.51
CA GLU A 280 17.61 0.35 -7.74
C GLU A 280 16.34 1.08 -7.34
N ASP A 281 15.85 0.74 -6.17
CA ASP A 281 14.91 1.61 -5.50
C ASP A 281 15.74 2.87 -5.25
N GLU A 282 15.49 3.93 -6.01
CA GLU A 282 16.17 5.24 -5.84
C GLU A 282 16.16 5.69 -4.38
N ARG A 283 15.43 4.98 -3.53
CA ARG A 283 15.40 5.11 -2.07
C ARG A 283 16.44 4.25 -1.36
N SER A 284 16.72 3.01 -1.83
CA SER A 284 17.70 2.13 -1.19
C SER A 284 19.12 2.54 -1.51
N ASP A 285 19.40 2.97 -2.74
CA ASP A 285 20.75 3.35 -3.16
C ASP A 285 21.25 4.59 -2.42
N ARG A 286 20.36 5.56 -2.15
CA ARG A 286 20.69 6.67 -1.28
C ARG A 286 20.91 6.26 0.18
N GLU A 287 20.27 5.19 0.66
CA GLU A 287 20.48 4.68 2.02
C GLU A 287 21.81 3.92 2.13
N GLU A 288 22.21 3.16 1.10
CA GLU A 288 23.47 2.41 1.09
C GLU A 288 24.69 3.34 0.90
N THR A 289 24.60 4.30 -0.01
CA THR A 289 25.65 5.30 -0.22
C THR A 289 25.84 6.18 1.04
N ASP A 290 24.74 6.56 1.70
CA ASP A 290 24.80 7.33 2.95
C ASP A 290 25.45 6.51 4.09
N ASN A 291 25.21 5.19 4.16
CA ASN A 291 25.81 4.33 5.19
C ASN A 291 27.30 4.07 4.95
N SER A 292 27.73 3.85 3.70
CA SER A 292 29.13 3.64 3.38
C SER A 292 29.99 4.89 3.63
N GLU A 293 29.49 6.06 3.27
CA GLU A 293 30.16 7.33 3.59
C GLU A 293 30.21 7.60 5.10
N GLU A 294 29.19 7.19 5.87
CA GLU A 294 29.14 7.32 7.32
C GLU A 294 30.09 6.34 8.02
N GLU A 295 30.29 5.14 7.49
CA GLU A 295 31.27 4.16 7.98
C GLU A 295 32.70 4.61 7.69
N GLU A 296 32.96 5.19 6.52
CA GLU A 296 34.27 5.76 6.18
C GLU A 296 34.60 6.97 7.05
N GLU A 297 33.67 7.86 7.36
CA GLU A 297 33.87 8.97 8.28
C GLU A 297 34.07 8.51 9.73
N ALA A 298 33.35 7.52 10.19
CA ALA A 298 33.53 6.95 11.52
C ALA A 298 34.88 6.26 11.64
N ALA A 299 35.36 5.63 10.57
CA ALA A 299 36.70 5.05 10.48
C ALA A 299 37.79 6.15 10.42
N ALA A 300 37.58 7.21 9.65
CA ALA A 300 38.51 8.35 9.57
C ALA A 300 38.58 9.15 10.90
N ALA A 301 37.45 9.27 11.60
CA ALA A 301 37.43 9.92 12.92
C ALA A 301 38.12 9.09 14.02
N LYS A 302 38.13 7.76 13.88
CA LYS A 302 38.93 6.87 14.77
C LYS A 302 40.41 6.89 14.47
N ASN A 303 40.79 7.22 13.25
CA ASN A 303 42.17 7.33 12.79
C ASN A 303 42.68 8.78 12.74
N GLY A 304 42.11 9.67 13.52
CA GLY A 304 42.59 11.04 13.70
C GLY A 304 44.05 11.04 14.18
N PRO A 305 44.91 12.00 13.74
CA PRO A 305 46.34 11.96 13.99
C PRO A 305 46.61 12.00 15.47
N LEU A 306 47.18 10.93 15.98
CA LEU A 306 47.91 10.94 17.27
C LEU A 306 48.98 12.01 17.18
N SER A 307 48.84 13.07 17.94
CA SER A 307 49.84 14.09 18.17
C SER A 307 51.13 13.42 18.66
N ASN A 308 52.08 13.26 17.76
CA ASN A 308 53.44 12.92 18.13
C ASN A 308 54.15 14.17 18.68
N GLY A 309 54.08 14.35 19.97
CA GLY A 309 55.04 15.13 20.70
C GLY A 309 56.13 14.21 21.24
N HIS A 310 57.24 14.07 20.51
CA HIS A 310 58.51 13.70 21.12
C HIS A 310 59.67 14.31 20.33
N PRO A 311 60.67 14.90 21.04
CA PRO A 311 61.79 15.64 20.45
C PRO A 311 62.86 14.68 19.90
N PRO A 312 63.77 15.18 19.02
CA PRO A 312 64.73 14.34 18.35
C PRO A 312 65.87 14.03 19.29
N VAL A 313 66.19 12.76 19.43
CA VAL A 313 67.46 12.33 20.00
C VAL A 313 68.37 11.95 18.85
N LEU A 314 69.46 12.73 18.77
CA LEU A 314 70.66 12.43 17.99
C LEU A 314 71.34 11.14 18.51
N ASN A 315 71.86 10.37 17.64
CA ASN A 315 73.29 9.92 17.65
C ASN A 315 73.52 8.45 17.23
N ASN A 316 74.25 8.37 16.24
CA ASN A 316 75.62 7.74 16.12
C ASN A 316 75.71 6.24 15.79
N ASN A 317 76.31 6.11 14.58
CA ASN A 317 77.45 5.23 14.26
C ASN A 317 77.58 3.84 14.93
N HIS A 318 77.63 2.81 14.11
CA HIS A 318 78.82 1.99 13.80
C HIS A 318 78.46 0.88 12.82
N ARG A 319 78.95 0.91 11.67
CA ARG A 319 80.07 0.24 10.95
C ARG A 319 80.63 -1.01 11.65
N LYS A 320 80.48 -2.16 10.95
CA LYS A 320 81.46 -3.23 10.60
C LYS A 320 80.69 -4.40 10.02
N THR A 321 81.01 -4.73 8.78
CA THR A 321 81.90 -5.77 8.29
C THR A 321 81.85 -7.08 9.10
N ASP A 322 81.30 -8.09 8.52
CA ASP A 322 81.89 -9.13 7.65
C ASP A 322 80.79 -9.85 6.91
#